data_e2164c0a2ffa1d4418134fb3dd9f8ec1
#
_entry.id   e2164c0a2ffa1d4418134fb3dd9f8ec1
#
_cell.length_a   1.000
_cell.length_b   1.000
_cell.length_c   1.000
_cell.angle_alpha   90.00
_cell.angle_beta   90.00
_cell.angle_gamma   90.00
#
_symmetry.space_group_name_H-M   'P 1'
#
loop_
_entity.id
_entity.type
_entity.pdbx_description
1 polymer ?
#
loop_
_entity_poly.entity_id
_entity_poly.type
_entity_poly.pdbx_seq_one_letter_code
_entity_poly.pdbx_strand_id
1 'polypeptide(L)'
;MSGNERAKQEVLRRFDQLNKALMDASSIIYMDRADFLELLASSIRLFSIPEILSETGPVSKRIRPFIYNRTASSNDQKLVSCALDLNLPIISEDKKILMSMKRANRPFYNSLMMLNFLLYRRRINNQQYIQYHLALTKFARYSDDIWRYGATVQAAIKELI
;
A
#
# COMPACT_ATOMS: atom_id res chain seq x y z
N MET A 1 -0.42 25.79 -12.72
CA MET A 1 -0.57 24.72 -11.71
C MET A 1 0.73 24.58 -10.94
N SER A 2 0.69 24.63 -9.63
CA SER A 2 1.87 24.47 -8.79
C SER A 2 2.37 23.02 -8.83
N GLY A 3 3.65 22.79 -8.47
CA GLY A 3 4.21 21.44 -8.39
C GLY A 3 3.47 20.56 -7.37
N ASN A 4 2.98 21.17 -6.29
CA ASN A 4 2.21 20.47 -5.27
C ASN A 4 0.85 19.99 -5.80
N GLU A 5 0.17 20.82 -6.58
CA GLU A 5 -1.09 20.44 -7.22
C GLU A 5 -0.92 19.30 -8.22
N ARG A 6 0.16 19.33 -8.99
CA ARG A 6 0.49 18.23 -9.92
C ARG A 6 0.75 16.93 -9.18
N ALA A 7 1.47 16.98 -8.06
CA ALA A 7 1.75 15.79 -7.25
C ALA A 7 0.47 15.19 -6.68
N LYS A 8 -0.46 16.02 -6.19
CA LYS A 8 -1.76 15.57 -5.68
C LYS A 8 -2.59 14.90 -6.78
N GLN A 9 -2.65 15.52 -7.96
CA GLN A 9 -3.39 14.96 -9.10
C GLN A 9 -2.80 13.64 -9.56
N GLU A 10 -1.47 13.51 -9.56
CA GLU A 10 -0.81 12.26 -9.95
C GLU A 10 -1.15 11.12 -9.00
N VAL A 11 -1.17 11.36 -7.69
CA VAL A 11 -1.56 10.34 -6.70
C VAL A 11 -3.00 9.88 -6.94
N LEU A 12 -3.93 10.83 -7.14
CA LEU A 12 -5.34 10.49 -7.37
C LEU A 12 -5.52 9.74 -8.69
N ARG A 13 -4.77 10.11 -9.73
CA ARG A 13 -4.77 9.40 -11.01
C ARG A 13 -4.30 7.95 -10.83
N ARG A 14 -3.25 7.74 -10.04
CA ARG A 14 -2.76 6.40 -9.73
C ARG A 14 -3.79 5.59 -8.93
N PHE A 15 -4.52 6.23 -8.03
CA PHE A 15 -5.61 5.59 -7.30
C PHE A 15 -6.73 5.11 -8.24
N ASP A 16 -7.03 5.88 -9.29
CA ASP A 16 -8.01 5.47 -10.30
C ASP A 16 -7.58 4.20 -11.04
N GLN A 17 -6.29 4.01 -11.23
CA GLN A 17 -5.72 2.88 -11.97
C GLN A 17 -5.43 1.67 -11.07
N LEU A 18 -5.45 1.84 -9.76
CA LEU A 18 -5.07 0.78 -8.83
C LEU A 18 -6.19 -0.26 -8.70
N ASN A 19 -5.94 -1.47 -9.19
CA ASN A 19 -6.88 -2.58 -9.10
C ASN A 19 -6.22 -3.88 -8.63
N LYS A 20 -4.89 -3.94 -8.61
CA LYS A 20 -4.13 -5.10 -8.13
C LYS A 20 -2.75 -4.64 -7.65
N ALA A 21 -2.19 -5.35 -6.68
CA ALA A 21 -0.89 -5.02 -6.10
C ALA A 21 -0.26 -6.24 -5.45
N LEU A 22 1.08 -6.23 -5.38
CA LEU A 22 1.84 -7.17 -4.58
C LEU A 22 2.03 -6.59 -3.19
N MET A 23 1.89 -7.41 -2.16
CA MET A 23 2.04 -7.01 -0.77
C MET A 23 3.29 -7.61 -0.13
N ASP A 24 4.01 -6.78 0.61
CA ASP A 24 5.05 -7.21 1.50
C ASP A 24 4.48 -7.60 2.87
N ALA A 25 5.21 -8.42 3.62
CA ALA A 25 4.81 -8.88 4.96
C ALA A 25 4.52 -7.71 5.91
N SER A 26 5.34 -6.66 5.87
CA SER A 26 5.19 -5.49 6.75
C SER A 26 3.82 -4.82 6.59
N SER A 27 3.34 -4.66 5.38
CA SER A 27 2.04 -4.04 5.12
C SER A 27 0.88 -4.96 5.48
N ILE A 28 1.04 -6.26 5.24
CA ILE A 28 0.03 -7.25 5.67
C ILE A 28 -0.15 -7.16 7.19
N ILE A 29 0.95 -7.12 7.94
CA ILE A 29 0.92 -7.03 9.39
C ILE A 29 0.33 -5.70 9.86
N TYR A 30 0.73 -4.57 9.26
CA TYR A 30 0.23 -3.25 9.63
C TYR A 30 -1.28 -3.14 9.44
N MET A 31 -1.78 -3.56 8.27
CA MET A 31 -3.20 -3.43 7.96
C MET A 31 -4.05 -4.43 8.75
N ASP A 32 -3.52 -5.62 9.03
CA ASP A 32 -4.21 -6.57 9.89
C ASP A 32 -4.36 -6.01 11.32
N ARG A 33 -3.29 -5.47 11.87
CA ARG A 33 -3.32 -4.86 13.22
C ARG A 33 -4.24 -3.64 13.29
N ALA A 34 -4.30 -2.85 12.22
CA ALA A 34 -5.20 -1.69 12.16
C ALA A 34 -6.62 -2.06 11.74
N ASP A 35 -6.87 -3.32 11.40
CA ASP A 35 -8.17 -3.90 11.10
C ASP A 35 -8.82 -3.42 9.80
N PHE A 36 -8.01 -3.08 8.78
CA PHE A 36 -8.57 -2.75 7.46
C PHE A 36 -7.99 -3.58 6.30
N LEU A 37 -7.26 -4.66 6.60
CA LEU A 37 -6.70 -5.53 5.56
C LEU A 37 -7.79 -6.18 4.70
N GLU A 38 -8.81 -6.76 5.34
CA GLU A 38 -9.91 -7.40 4.63
C GLU A 38 -10.68 -6.42 3.74
N LEU A 39 -10.82 -5.20 4.20
CA LEU A 39 -11.49 -4.15 3.43
C LEU A 39 -10.69 -3.82 2.17
N LEU A 40 -9.38 -3.70 2.26
CA LEU A 40 -8.52 -3.49 1.11
C LEU A 40 -8.59 -4.70 0.16
N ALA A 41 -8.50 -5.92 0.70
CA ALA A 41 -8.56 -7.15 -0.08
C ALA A 41 -9.88 -7.33 -0.83
N SER A 42 -10.97 -6.76 -0.31
CA SER A 42 -12.27 -6.75 -1.00
C SER A 42 -12.39 -5.64 -2.05
N SER A 43 -11.48 -4.68 -2.04
CA SER A 43 -11.52 -3.52 -2.94
C SER A 43 -10.63 -3.69 -4.17
N ILE A 44 -9.49 -4.36 -4.02
CA ILE A 44 -8.54 -4.66 -5.10
C ILE A 44 -8.02 -6.08 -4.96
N ARG A 45 -7.40 -6.58 -6.02
CA ARG A 45 -6.78 -7.91 -5.99
C ARG A 45 -5.40 -7.82 -5.37
N LEU A 46 -5.19 -8.52 -4.27
CA LEU A 46 -3.93 -8.57 -3.56
C LEU A 46 -3.24 -9.90 -3.78
N PHE A 47 -1.94 -9.82 -4.07
CA PHE A 47 -1.07 -10.97 -4.29
C PHE A 47 0.18 -10.85 -3.44
N SER A 48 0.81 -11.97 -3.14
CA SER A 48 2.17 -11.99 -2.62
C SER A 48 2.84 -13.30 -3.02
N ILE A 49 4.16 -13.36 -2.92
CA ILE A 49 4.89 -14.60 -3.15
C ILE A 49 4.72 -15.51 -1.93
N PRO A 50 4.73 -16.86 -2.11
CA PRO A 50 4.54 -17.79 -0.99
C PRO A 50 5.53 -17.59 0.15
N GLU A 51 6.77 -17.20 -0.15
CA GLU A 51 7.81 -16.95 0.84
C GLU A 51 7.41 -15.82 1.80
N ILE A 52 6.78 -14.77 1.28
CA ILE A 52 6.26 -13.65 2.08
C ILE A 52 5.05 -14.10 2.92
N LEU A 53 4.13 -14.82 2.29
CA LEU A 53 2.92 -15.27 2.98
C LEU A 53 3.24 -16.23 4.13
N SER A 54 4.32 -17.02 4.02
CA SER A 54 4.76 -17.89 5.11
C SER A 54 5.25 -17.10 6.33
N GLU A 55 5.76 -15.88 6.14
CA GLU A 55 6.21 -15.00 7.22
C GLU A 55 5.03 -14.44 8.03
N THR A 56 3.88 -14.25 7.41
CA THR A 56 2.72 -13.62 8.04
C THR A 56 1.74 -14.62 8.64
N GLY A 57 1.85 -15.91 8.28
CA GLY A 57 0.88 -16.91 8.67
C GLY A 57 -0.49 -16.68 8.02
N PRO A 58 -1.55 -17.29 8.55
CA PRO A 58 -2.89 -17.24 7.93
C PRO A 58 -3.65 -15.96 8.27
N VAL A 59 -3.13 -14.81 7.87
CA VAL A 59 -3.70 -13.49 8.21
C VAL A 59 -4.88 -13.15 7.32
N SER A 60 -4.77 -13.38 6.00
CA SER A 60 -5.88 -13.15 5.09
C SER A 60 -5.92 -14.21 4.00
N LYS A 61 -7.08 -14.86 3.87
CA LYS A 61 -7.32 -15.83 2.81
C LYS A 61 -7.56 -15.17 1.46
N ARG A 62 -7.73 -13.85 1.42
CA ARG A 62 -7.98 -13.10 0.19
C ARG A 62 -6.71 -12.65 -0.50
N ILE A 63 -5.54 -12.76 0.17
CA ILE A 63 -4.26 -12.49 -0.47
C ILE A 63 -3.85 -13.75 -1.21
N ARG A 64 -3.76 -13.66 -2.52
CA ARG A 64 -3.48 -14.82 -3.38
C ARG A 64 -1.99 -15.04 -3.52
N PRO A 65 -1.50 -16.28 -3.37
CA PRO A 65 -0.10 -16.57 -3.67
C PRO A 65 0.16 -16.48 -5.17
N PHE A 66 1.31 -15.91 -5.52
CA PHE A 66 1.81 -15.90 -6.88
C PHE A 66 3.18 -16.57 -6.89
N ILE A 67 3.29 -17.70 -7.59
CA ILE A 67 4.54 -18.46 -7.67
C ILE A 67 5.45 -17.79 -8.68
N TYR A 68 6.56 -17.23 -8.20
CA TYR A 68 7.54 -16.55 -9.02
C TYR A 68 8.84 -17.36 -9.03
N ASN A 69 9.24 -17.87 -10.21
CA ASN A 69 10.27 -18.88 -10.35
C ASN A 69 11.69 -18.34 -10.52
N ARG A 70 11.92 -17.05 -10.34
CA ARG A 70 13.27 -16.50 -10.38
C ARG A 70 13.92 -16.56 -9.02
N THR A 71 15.22 -16.87 -9.00
CA THR A 71 16.03 -16.82 -7.78
C THR A 71 16.42 -15.38 -7.46
N ALA A 72 16.44 -15.06 -6.17
CA ALA A 72 16.91 -13.78 -5.66
C ALA A 72 17.62 -14.00 -4.34
N SER A 73 18.45 -13.02 -3.91
CA SER A 73 19.23 -13.15 -2.68
C SER A 73 18.40 -13.01 -1.41
N SER A 74 17.18 -12.46 -1.53
CA SER A 74 16.25 -12.30 -0.39
C SER A 74 14.81 -12.31 -0.88
N ASN A 75 13.88 -12.50 0.04
CA ASN A 75 12.45 -12.42 -0.26
C ASN A 75 12.06 -11.02 -0.73
N ASP A 76 12.67 -9.98 -0.17
CA ASP A 76 12.42 -8.59 -0.57
C ASP A 76 12.82 -8.34 -2.01
N GLN A 77 14.00 -8.81 -2.42
CA GLN A 77 14.45 -8.69 -3.80
C GLN A 77 13.60 -9.51 -4.76
N LYS A 78 13.14 -10.68 -4.32
CA LYS A 78 12.24 -11.52 -5.11
C LYS A 78 10.91 -10.80 -5.34
N LEU A 79 10.36 -10.16 -4.31
CA LEU A 79 9.12 -9.40 -4.42
C LEU A 79 9.27 -8.23 -5.40
N VAL A 80 10.36 -7.46 -5.31
CA VAL A 80 10.64 -6.35 -6.22
C VAL A 80 10.78 -6.85 -7.66
N SER A 81 11.55 -7.92 -7.89
CA SER A 81 11.72 -8.49 -9.22
C SER A 81 10.39 -8.95 -9.81
N CYS A 82 9.55 -9.57 -9.00
CA CYS A 82 8.21 -9.99 -9.40
C CYS A 82 7.35 -8.79 -9.82
N ALA A 83 7.37 -7.72 -9.03
CA ALA A 83 6.63 -6.50 -9.33
C ALA A 83 7.08 -5.87 -10.65
N LEU A 84 8.38 -5.80 -10.88
CA LEU A 84 8.94 -5.21 -12.10
C LEU A 84 8.58 -6.06 -13.33
N ASP A 85 8.70 -7.37 -13.23
CA ASP A 85 8.40 -8.28 -14.33
C ASP A 85 6.91 -8.27 -14.70
N LEU A 86 6.03 -8.19 -13.71
CA LEU A 86 4.59 -8.21 -13.90
C LEU A 86 3.98 -6.81 -14.06
N ASN A 87 4.78 -5.77 -13.93
CA ASN A 87 4.34 -4.37 -13.97
C ASN A 87 3.24 -4.09 -12.92
N LEU A 88 3.46 -4.55 -11.69
CA LEU A 88 2.53 -4.36 -10.57
C LEU A 88 3.10 -3.39 -9.55
N PRO A 89 2.25 -2.58 -8.89
CA PRO A 89 2.68 -1.82 -7.72
C PRO A 89 2.96 -2.72 -6.53
N ILE A 90 3.80 -2.24 -5.62
CA ILE A 90 4.06 -2.90 -4.33
C ILE A 90 3.47 -2.08 -3.20
N ILE A 91 2.92 -2.77 -2.21
CA ILE A 91 2.50 -2.20 -0.94
C ILE A 91 3.45 -2.73 0.13
N SER A 92 4.22 -1.85 0.76
CA SER A 92 5.23 -2.19 1.77
C SER A 92 5.47 -1.02 2.72
N GLU A 93 5.96 -1.33 3.94
CA GLU A 93 6.46 -0.32 4.87
C GLU A 93 7.99 -0.24 4.85
N ASP A 94 8.66 -1.12 4.11
CA ASP A 94 10.13 -1.20 4.05
C ASP A 94 10.69 -0.15 3.09
N LYS A 95 11.51 0.76 3.62
CA LYS A 95 12.11 1.84 2.83
C LYS A 95 12.95 1.33 1.66
N LYS A 96 13.67 0.22 1.82
CA LYS A 96 14.51 -0.33 0.77
C LYS A 96 13.68 -0.80 -0.41
N ILE A 97 12.56 -1.47 -0.14
CA ILE A 97 11.62 -1.90 -1.17
C ILE A 97 11.03 -0.69 -1.90
N LEU A 98 10.54 0.30 -1.14
CA LEU A 98 9.94 1.49 -1.71
C LEU A 98 10.94 2.30 -2.54
N MET A 99 12.20 2.40 -2.09
CA MET A 99 13.24 3.07 -2.84
C MET A 99 13.58 2.33 -4.14
N SER A 100 13.59 1.00 -4.12
CA SER A 100 13.81 0.21 -5.33
C SER A 100 12.72 0.44 -6.37
N MET A 101 11.47 0.51 -5.94
CA MET A 101 10.34 0.83 -6.83
C MET A 101 10.44 2.26 -7.36
N LYS A 102 10.82 3.21 -6.51
CA LYS A 102 11.01 4.60 -6.92
C LYS A 102 12.10 4.72 -7.99
N ARG A 103 13.25 4.07 -7.82
CA ARG A 103 14.34 4.06 -8.80
C ARG A 103 13.90 3.48 -10.14
N ALA A 104 13.01 2.49 -10.11
CA ALA A 104 12.45 1.88 -11.31
C ALA A 104 11.29 2.70 -11.90
N ASN A 105 10.94 3.81 -11.29
CA ASN A 105 9.81 4.66 -11.68
C ASN A 105 8.49 3.87 -11.72
N ARG A 106 8.25 3.07 -10.69
CA ARG A 106 7.06 2.23 -10.56
C ARG A 106 6.24 2.65 -9.34
N PRO A 107 4.90 2.49 -9.39
CA PRO A 107 4.04 2.84 -8.26
C PRO A 107 4.34 1.99 -7.03
N PHE A 108 4.30 2.62 -5.88
CA PHE A 108 4.46 1.96 -4.58
C PHE A 108 3.63 2.70 -3.53
N TYR A 109 3.20 1.96 -2.51
CA TYR A 109 2.34 2.51 -1.47
C TYR A 109 2.70 1.90 -0.12
N ASN A 110 2.45 2.66 0.95
CA ASN A 110 2.45 2.12 2.32
C ASN A 110 1.00 1.94 2.80
N SER A 111 0.83 1.44 4.02
CA SER A 111 -0.50 1.21 4.59
C SER A 111 -1.31 2.50 4.75
N LEU A 112 -0.65 3.61 5.10
CA LEU A 112 -1.30 4.91 5.23
C LEU A 112 -1.88 5.36 3.88
N MET A 113 -1.15 5.17 2.80
CA MET A 113 -1.64 5.50 1.46
C MET A 113 -2.80 4.59 1.04
N MET A 114 -2.80 3.33 1.47
CA MET A 114 -3.92 2.42 1.21
C MET A 114 -5.17 2.83 1.99
N LEU A 115 -5.00 3.38 3.19
CA LEU A 115 -6.12 3.95 3.94
C LEU A 115 -6.71 5.15 3.19
N ASN A 116 -5.86 6.03 2.65
CA ASN A 116 -6.29 7.13 1.79
C ASN A 116 -7.00 6.63 0.52
N PHE A 117 -6.50 5.56 -0.07
CA PHE A 117 -7.13 4.93 -1.23
C PHE A 117 -8.55 4.45 -0.92
N LEU A 118 -8.77 3.82 0.24
CA LEU A 118 -10.09 3.37 0.67
C LEU A 118 -11.06 4.55 0.84
N LEU A 119 -10.56 5.67 1.38
CA LEU A 119 -11.35 6.89 1.47
C LEU A 119 -11.70 7.43 0.08
N TYR A 120 -10.73 7.47 -0.81
CA TYR A 120 -10.90 7.93 -2.20
C TYR A 120 -11.95 7.09 -2.95
N ARG A 121 -11.90 5.78 -2.79
CA ARG A 121 -12.86 4.85 -3.41
C ARG A 121 -14.20 4.80 -2.68
N ARG A 122 -14.38 5.60 -1.63
CA ARG A 122 -15.60 5.65 -0.80
C ARG A 122 -15.96 4.30 -0.19
N ARG A 123 -14.95 3.47 0.05
CA ARG A 123 -15.12 2.21 0.79
C ARG A 123 -15.24 2.45 2.29
N ILE A 124 -14.77 3.60 2.76
CA ILE A 124 -14.91 4.08 4.13
C ILE A 124 -15.32 5.53 4.11
N ASN A 125 -15.95 5.98 5.19
CA ASN A 125 -16.28 7.38 5.42
C ASN A 125 -15.20 8.05 6.28
N ASN A 126 -15.33 9.37 6.53
CA ASN A 126 -14.38 10.12 7.32
C ASN A 126 -14.24 9.58 8.75
N GLN A 127 -15.32 9.16 9.37
CA GLN A 127 -15.32 8.65 10.73
C GLN A 127 -14.55 7.33 10.81
N GLN A 128 -14.76 6.43 9.88
CA GLN A 128 -14.00 5.18 9.77
C GLN A 128 -12.52 5.46 9.48
N TYR A 129 -12.23 6.42 8.62
CA TYR A 129 -10.85 6.83 8.35
C TYR A 129 -10.14 7.25 9.63
N ILE A 130 -10.77 8.08 10.44
CA ILE A 130 -10.21 8.54 11.71
C ILE A 130 -9.92 7.35 12.63
N GLN A 131 -10.81 6.39 12.72
CA GLN A 131 -10.64 5.20 13.55
C GLN A 131 -9.43 4.35 13.10
N TYR A 132 -9.34 4.08 11.81
CA TYR A 132 -8.22 3.29 11.27
C TYR A 132 -6.89 4.05 11.35
N HIS A 133 -6.91 5.35 11.10
CA HIS A 133 -5.75 6.21 11.23
C HIS A 133 -5.23 6.21 12.68
N LEU A 134 -6.12 6.35 13.64
CA LEU A 134 -5.77 6.30 15.06
C LEU A 134 -5.16 4.94 15.41
N ALA A 135 -5.70 3.85 14.87
CA ALA A 135 -5.13 2.51 15.08
C ALA A 135 -3.69 2.42 14.56
N LEU A 136 -3.42 2.98 13.37
CA LEU A 136 -2.07 3.02 12.81
C LEU A 136 -1.11 3.82 13.70
N THR A 137 -1.55 4.94 14.27
CA THR A 137 -0.67 5.78 15.11
C THR A 137 -0.14 5.05 16.33
N LYS A 138 -0.78 3.98 16.78
CA LYS A 138 -0.39 3.22 17.96
C LYS A 138 0.86 2.37 17.75
N PHE A 139 1.18 2.01 16.52
CA PHE A 139 2.32 1.11 16.24
C PHE A 139 3.12 1.46 15.00
N ALA A 140 2.56 2.17 14.03
CA ALA A 140 3.25 2.48 12.79
C ALA A 140 4.42 3.44 13.04
N ARG A 141 5.60 3.10 12.49
CA ARG A 141 6.83 3.86 12.72
C ARG A 141 7.12 4.79 11.55
N TYR A 142 6.14 5.59 11.17
CA TYR A 142 6.32 6.57 10.11
C TYR A 142 7.05 7.82 10.62
N SER A 143 7.87 8.40 9.76
CA SER A 143 8.45 9.73 10.01
C SER A 143 7.35 10.80 9.96
N ASP A 144 7.65 11.98 10.52
CA ASP A 144 6.72 13.11 10.44
C ASP A 144 6.40 13.47 9.00
N ASP A 145 7.35 13.35 8.09
CA ASP A 145 7.15 13.63 6.66
C ASP A 145 6.13 12.69 6.05
N ILE A 146 6.16 11.40 6.40
CA ILE A 146 5.19 10.42 5.90
C ILE A 146 3.79 10.74 6.42
N TRP A 147 3.65 11.02 7.72
CA TRP A 147 2.36 11.41 8.29
C TRP A 147 1.81 12.67 7.64
N ARG A 148 2.68 13.65 7.42
CA ARG A 148 2.33 14.94 6.82
C ARG A 148 1.89 14.77 5.36
N TYR A 149 2.60 13.95 4.61
CA TYR A 149 2.22 13.62 3.22
C TYR A 149 0.86 12.90 3.18
N GLY A 150 0.64 11.95 4.07
CA GLY A 150 -0.64 11.27 4.19
C GLY A 150 -1.79 12.24 4.47
N ALA A 151 -1.58 13.21 5.36
CA ALA A 151 -2.58 14.24 5.66
C ALA A 151 -2.85 15.15 4.46
N THR A 152 -1.83 15.47 3.69
CA THR A 152 -1.96 16.27 2.46
C THR A 152 -2.83 15.56 1.42
N VAL A 153 -2.61 14.26 1.22
CA VAL A 153 -3.42 13.46 0.30
C VAL A 153 -4.85 13.32 0.81
N GLN A 154 -5.04 13.08 2.11
CA GLN A 154 -6.37 13.04 2.71
C GLN A 154 -7.16 14.32 2.47
N ALA A 155 -6.52 15.48 2.69
CA ALA A 155 -7.16 16.77 2.47
C ALA A 155 -7.61 16.93 1.01
N ALA A 156 -6.77 16.53 0.05
CA ALA A 156 -7.11 16.58 -1.37
C ALA A 156 -8.32 15.68 -1.69
N ILE A 157 -8.41 14.51 -1.09
CA ILE A 157 -9.53 13.59 -1.27
C ILE A 157 -10.82 14.21 -0.71
N LYS A 158 -10.75 14.82 0.48
CA LYS A 158 -11.92 15.45 1.12
C LYS A 158 -12.51 16.59 0.28
N GLU A 159 -11.69 17.30 -0.49
CA GLU A 159 -12.17 18.34 -1.39
C GLU A 159 -13.04 17.78 -2.53
N LEU A 160 -12.90 16.49 -2.85
CA LEU A 160 -13.63 15.83 -3.94
C LEU A 160 -14.94 15.19 -3.48
N ILE A 161 -15.11 14.99 -2.19
CA ILE A 161 -16.29 14.32 -1.59
C ILE A 161 -17.04 15.26 -0.63
#